data_d48985d387fc15f1af10cf9dcb9b116c
#
_entry.id   d48985d387fc15f1af10cf9dcb9b116c
#
_cell.length_a   1.000
_cell.length_b   1.000
_cell.length_c   1.000
_cell.angle_alpha   90.00
_cell.angle_beta   90.00
_cell.angle_gamma   90.00
#
_symmetry.space_group_name_H-M   'P 1'
#
loop_
_entity.id
_entity.type
_entity.pdbx_description
1 polymer ?
#
loop_
_entity_poly.entity_id
_entity_poly.type
_entity_poly.pdbx_seq_one_letter_code
_entity_poly.pdbx_strand_id
1 'polypeptide(L)'
;GMGIFSTGPSFKDAKIAMDVGLNSLSVILEASKYGTFKSIPEKEIFRMEYWPLELAKVKISSQKLKGQVAVITGGLGGIGYATAKKFQKEGADVVLIDIIDPKKINLDLKGMKYIKCDITKENNVRKVFDEISTIYGGVDILISNAGFATVESLEKLSKQQFDKSFDLNLFAHHYFVKHGVEIMKNQQTRGV
;
A
#
# COMPACT_ATOMS: atom_id res chain seq x y z
N GLY A 1 15.73 22.95 3.64
CA GLY A 1 15.18 22.07 4.68
C GLY A 1 14.80 20.73 4.09
N MET A 2 14.72 19.68 4.89
CA MET A 2 14.36 18.32 4.45
C MET A 2 12.85 18.09 4.29
N GLY A 3 12.00 19.09 4.51
CA GLY A 3 10.55 18.97 4.46
C GLY A 3 9.91 18.49 5.77
N ILE A 4 8.65 18.08 5.70
CA ILE A 4 7.86 17.57 6.83
C ILE A 4 7.62 16.08 6.61
N PHE A 5 7.81 15.30 7.66
CA PHE A 5 7.54 13.86 7.67
C PHE A 5 6.46 13.58 8.72
N SER A 6 5.54 12.70 8.39
CA SER A 6 4.54 12.20 9.33
C SER A 6 4.62 10.69 9.43
N THR A 7 4.29 10.16 10.60
CA THR A 7 4.23 8.73 10.88
C THR A 7 2.88 8.38 11.50
N GLY A 8 2.49 7.11 11.41
CA GLY A 8 1.25 6.63 12.00
C GLY A 8 1.15 5.11 11.93
N PRO A 9 0.20 4.49 12.67
CA PRO A 9 -0.02 3.05 12.66
C PRO A 9 -0.51 2.48 11.32
N SER A 10 -0.92 3.34 10.39
CA SER A 10 -1.26 2.98 9.00
C SER A 10 -0.95 4.16 8.08
N PHE A 11 -0.89 3.92 6.77
CA PHE A 11 -0.75 4.98 5.75
C PHE A 11 -1.83 6.07 5.90
N LYS A 12 -3.07 5.67 6.17
CA LYS A 12 -4.18 6.60 6.41
C LYS A 12 -3.93 7.48 7.64
N ASP A 13 -3.48 6.89 8.75
CA ASP A 13 -3.21 7.64 9.98
C ASP A 13 -2.03 8.61 9.79
N ALA A 14 -0.97 8.17 9.11
CA ALA A 14 0.16 9.03 8.74
C ALA A 14 -0.27 10.21 7.84
N LYS A 15 -1.15 9.96 6.86
CA LYS A 15 -1.69 11.01 6.00
C LYS A 15 -2.54 12.02 6.78
N ILE A 16 -3.40 11.56 7.69
CA ILE A 16 -4.18 12.45 8.57
C ILE A 16 -3.24 13.32 9.42
N ALA A 17 -2.19 12.72 10.00
CA ALA A 17 -1.21 13.47 10.78
C ALA A 17 -0.49 14.54 9.93
N MET A 18 -0.16 14.23 8.66
CA MET A 18 0.41 15.17 7.71
C MET A 18 -0.55 16.33 7.42
N ASP A 19 -1.80 16.04 7.09
CA ASP A 19 -2.81 17.06 6.74
C ASP A 19 -3.06 18.02 7.92
N VAL A 20 -3.18 17.48 9.15
CA VAL A 20 -3.31 18.28 10.37
C VAL A 20 -2.06 19.12 10.63
N GLY A 21 -0.87 18.53 10.49
CA GLY A 21 0.40 19.23 10.68
C GLY A 21 0.60 20.39 9.70
N LEU A 22 0.30 20.18 8.41
CA LEU A 22 0.37 21.21 7.39
C LEU A 22 -0.61 22.35 7.64
N ASN A 23 -1.85 22.03 8.04
CA ASN A 23 -2.85 23.04 8.39
C ASN A 23 -2.40 23.86 9.59
N SER A 24 -1.92 23.21 10.66
CA SER A 24 -1.41 23.89 11.85
C SER A 24 -0.24 24.80 11.54
N LEU A 25 0.71 24.34 10.71
CA LEU A 25 1.85 25.16 10.28
C LEU A 25 1.39 26.37 9.46
N SER A 26 0.44 26.21 8.56
CA SER A 26 -0.14 27.30 7.78
C SER A 26 -0.74 28.38 8.69
N VAL A 27 -1.54 27.97 9.68
CA VAL A 27 -2.14 28.88 10.67
C VAL A 27 -1.06 29.62 11.48
N ILE A 28 -0.02 28.90 11.94
CA ILE A 28 1.08 29.50 12.70
C ILE A 28 1.81 30.55 11.86
N LEU A 29 2.13 30.22 10.60
CA LEU A 29 2.83 31.13 9.69
C LEU A 29 2.00 32.40 9.40
N GLU A 30 0.70 32.25 9.16
CA GLU A 30 -0.19 33.39 8.95
C GLU A 30 -0.33 34.25 10.22
N ALA A 31 -0.55 33.65 11.38
CA ALA A 31 -0.64 34.36 12.66
C ALA A 31 0.64 35.11 13.00
N SER A 32 1.80 34.56 12.65
CA SER A 32 3.11 35.15 12.90
C SER A 32 3.35 36.46 12.11
N LYS A 33 2.54 36.76 11.10
CA LYS A 33 2.58 38.06 10.40
C LYS A 33 2.00 39.22 11.23
N TYR A 34 1.16 38.90 12.23
CA TYR A 34 0.43 39.86 13.06
C TYR A 34 0.89 39.89 14.50
N GLY A 35 1.71 38.89 14.92
CA GLY A 35 2.20 38.80 16.29
C GLY A 35 3.07 37.57 16.52
N THR A 36 3.46 37.32 17.77
CA THR A 36 4.25 36.16 18.15
C THR A 36 3.32 35.00 18.48
N PHE A 37 3.48 33.87 17.76
CA PHE A 37 2.75 32.63 18.08
C PHE A 37 3.14 32.13 19.48
N LYS A 38 2.13 31.80 20.27
CA LYS A 38 2.30 31.16 21.59
C LYS A 38 1.31 30.01 21.71
N SER A 39 1.83 28.81 21.97
CA SER A 39 0.97 27.65 22.20
C SER A 39 0.18 27.80 23.52
N ILE A 40 -0.98 27.15 23.59
CA ILE A 40 -1.74 27.01 24.83
C ILE A 40 -0.93 26.17 25.84
N PRO A 41 -1.13 26.36 27.16
CA PRO A 41 -0.43 25.59 28.19
C PRO A 41 -0.73 24.09 28.06
N GLU A 42 0.26 23.25 28.35
CA GLU A 42 0.15 21.77 28.25
C GLU A 42 -1.05 21.21 29.05
N LYS A 43 -1.35 21.81 30.20
CA LYS A 43 -2.53 21.45 31.01
C LYS A 43 -3.86 21.62 30.24
N GLU A 44 -3.96 22.66 29.42
CA GLU A 44 -5.17 22.89 28.63
C GLU A 44 -5.22 21.97 27.41
N ILE A 45 -4.05 21.65 26.79
CA ILE A 45 -3.96 20.60 25.75
C ILE A 45 -4.45 19.29 26.30
N PHE A 46 -3.94 18.88 27.48
CA PHE A 46 -4.39 17.64 28.14
C PHE A 46 -5.89 17.58 28.37
N ARG A 47 -6.50 18.67 28.84
CA ARG A 47 -7.96 18.74 29.07
C ARG A 47 -8.76 18.56 27.78
N MET A 48 -8.27 19.07 26.65
CA MET A 48 -8.92 18.96 25.35
C MET A 48 -8.77 17.56 24.78
N GLU A 49 -7.57 16.97 24.82
CA GLU A 49 -7.27 15.66 24.25
C GLU A 49 -7.95 14.51 25.01
N TYR A 50 -8.08 14.62 26.33
CA TYR A 50 -8.68 13.57 27.17
C TYR A 50 -10.11 13.86 27.57
N TRP A 51 -10.79 14.74 26.87
CA TRP A 51 -12.22 14.96 27.10
C TRP A 51 -13.03 13.71 26.76
N PRO A 52 -13.88 13.19 27.68
CA PRO A 52 -14.59 11.91 27.52
C PRO A 52 -15.42 11.81 26.24
N LEU A 53 -16.00 12.91 25.75
CA LEU A 53 -16.77 12.95 24.51
C LEU A 53 -15.89 12.77 23.26
N GLU A 54 -14.65 13.24 23.29
CA GLU A 54 -13.69 13.03 22.18
C GLU A 54 -13.17 11.60 22.20
N LEU A 55 -12.85 11.06 23.38
CA LEU A 55 -12.43 9.65 23.54
C LEU A 55 -13.52 8.67 23.09
N ALA A 56 -14.81 8.98 23.32
CA ALA A 56 -15.94 8.16 22.88
C ALA A 56 -16.08 8.09 21.34
N LYS A 57 -15.52 9.06 20.61
CA LYS A 57 -15.50 9.06 19.14
C LYS A 57 -14.40 8.14 18.57
N VAL A 58 -13.39 7.79 19.36
CA VAL A 58 -12.31 6.92 18.93
C VAL A 58 -12.81 5.48 18.90
N LYS A 59 -13.25 5.04 17.71
CA LYS A 59 -13.59 3.63 17.49
C LYS A 59 -12.29 2.83 17.40
N ILE A 60 -12.03 1.97 18.38
CA ILE A 60 -10.97 0.96 18.29
C ILE A 60 -11.38 -0.02 17.20
N SER A 61 -10.70 0.02 16.07
CA SER A 61 -10.92 -0.93 14.97
C SER A 61 -10.38 -2.30 15.39
N SER A 62 -11.23 -3.34 15.33
CA SER A 62 -10.81 -4.73 15.52
C SER A 62 -10.21 -5.38 14.26
N GLN A 63 -9.86 -4.57 13.27
CA GLN A 63 -9.31 -5.05 11.99
C GLN A 63 -7.95 -5.69 12.19
N LYS A 64 -7.82 -6.96 11.79
CA LYS A 64 -6.63 -7.81 12.05
C LYS A 64 -5.38 -7.36 11.27
N LEU A 65 -5.55 -6.70 10.14
CA LEU A 65 -4.47 -6.31 9.22
C LEU A 65 -4.28 -4.79 9.18
N LYS A 66 -4.83 -4.06 10.17
CA LYS A 66 -4.65 -2.60 10.21
C LYS A 66 -3.16 -2.23 10.27
N GLY A 67 -2.74 -1.37 9.37
CA GLY A 67 -1.36 -0.91 9.27
C GLY A 67 -0.43 -1.85 8.50
N GLN A 68 -0.93 -2.97 7.98
CA GLN A 68 -0.15 -3.86 7.12
C GLN A 68 -0.35 -3.51 5.65
N VAL A 69 0.72 -3.57 4.88
CA VAL A 69 0.75 -3.32 3.44
C VAL A 69 0.76 -4.65 2.68
N ALA A 70 -0.32 -4.93 1.95
CA ALA A 70 -0.46 -6.15 1.15
C ALA A 70 -0.31 -5.85 -0.34
N VAL A 71 0.63 -6.52 -1.00
CA VAL A 71 0.91 -6.37 -2.43
C VAL A 71 0.46 -7.62 -3.16
N ILE A 72 -0.42 -7.47 -4.17
CA ILE A 72 -1.09 -8.58 -4.86
C ILE A 72 -0.86 -8.48 -6.36
N THR A 73 -0.20 -9.48 -6.96
CA THR A 73 -0.05 -9.59 -8.42
C THR A 73 -1.28 -10.23 -9.07
N GLY A 74 -1.60 -9.82 -10.31
CA GLY A 74 -2.85 -10.23 -10.95
C GLY A 74 -4.07 -9.70 -10.18
N GLY A 75 -3.91 -8.52 -9.57
CA GLY A 75 -4.87 -7.93 -8.65
C GLY A 75 -6.20 -7.52 -9.27
N LEU A 76 -6.28 -7.42 -10.59
CA LEU A 76 -7.51 -7.14 -11.33
C LEU A 76 -8.21 -8.40 -11.82
N GLY A 77 -7.60 -9.58 -11.68
CA GLY A 77 -8.23 -10.87 -11.92
C GLY A 77 -9.22 -11.27 -10.83
N GLY A 78 -10.08 -12.24 -11.11
CA GLY A 78 -11.15 -12.65 -10.19
C GLY A 78 -10.64 -13.05 -8.80
N ILE A 79 -9.62 -13.92 -8.71
CA ILE A 79 -9.05 -14.38 -7.45
C ILE A 79 -8.28 -13.23 -6.75
N GLY A 80 -7.40 -12.52 -7.49
CA GLY A 80 -6.61 -11.42 -6.96
C GLY A 80 -7.47 -10.30 -6.39
N TYR A 81 -8.51 -9.90 -7.11
CA TYR A 81 -9.42 -8.85 -6.67
C TYR A 81 -10.27 -9.27 -5.45
N ALA A 82 -10.79 -10.50 -5.44
CA ALA A 82 -11.53 -11.02 -4.29
C ALA A 82 -10.64 -11.06 -3.03
N THR A 83 -9.40 -11.49 -3.18
CA THR A 83 -8.38 -11.47 -2.13
C THR A 83 -8.15 -10.04 -1.64
N ALA A 84 -7.93 -9.10 -2.55
CA ALA A 84 -7.71 -7.69 -2.24
C ALA A 84 -8.87 -7.08 -1.43
N LYS A 85 -10.11 -7.34 -1.83
CA LYS A 85 -11.31 -6.88 -1.07
C LYS A 85 -11.35 -7.47 0.34
N LYS A 86 -10.95 -8.72 0.52
CA LYS A 86 -10.90 -9.34 1.85
C LYS A 86 -9.82 -8.70 2.71
N PHE A 87 -8.62 -8.47 2.18
CA PHE A 87 -7.53 -7.80 2.89
C PHE A 87 -7.90 -6.37 3.27
N GLN A 88 -8.49 -5.61 2.35
CA GLN A 88 -8.98 -4.27 2.61
C GLN A 88 -10.03 -4.25 3.73
N LYS A 89 -10.97 -5.21 3.74
CA LYS A 89 -11.98 -5.33 4.80
C LYS A 89 -11.36 -5.59 6.17
N GLU A 90 -10.26 -6.32 6.22
CA GLU A 90 -9.49 -6.57 7.45
C GLU A 90 -8.54 -5.41 7.81
N GLY A 91 -8.55 -4.32 7.04
CA GLY A 91 -7.84 -3.08 7.35
C GLY A 91 -6.46 -2.93 6.75
N ALA A 92 -6.02 -3.84 5.87
CA ALA A 92 -4.76 -3.69 5.15
C ALA A 92 -4.80 -2.54 4.14
N ASP A 93 -3.66 -1.88 3.96
CA ASP A 93 -3.39 -1.02 2.81
C ASP A 93 -3.04 -1.92 1.61
N VAL A 94 -3.88 -1.93 0.59
CA VAL A 94 -3.78 -2.90 -0.52
C VAL A 94 -3.21 -2.25 -1.77
N VAL A 95 -2.18 -2.87 -2.33
CA VAL A 95 -1.57 -2.51 -3.61
C VAL A 95 -1.83 -3.62 -4.63
N LEU A 96 -2.50 -3.28 -5.70
CA LEU A 96 -2.80 -4.17 -6.82
C LEU A 96 -1.79 -3.95 -7.94
N ILE A 97 -1.15 -5.03 -8.39
CA ILE A 97 -0.24 -5.03 -9.53
C ILE A 97 -0.90 -5.85 -10.65
N ASP A 98 -1.06 -5.25 -11.82
CA ASP A 98 -1.60 -5.93 -13.00
C ASP A 98 -1.07 -5.28 -14.28
N ILE A 99 -1.13 -6.01 -15.39
CA ILE A 99 -0.83 -5.50 -16.73
C ILE A 99 -2.04 -4.82 -17.37
N ILE A 100 -3.25 -5.19 -16.93
CA ILE A 100 -4.51 -4.70 -17.46
C ILE A 100 -4.76 -3.25 -16.99
N ASP A 101 -5.24 -2.39 -17.87
CA ASP A 101 -5.68 -1.06 -17.48
C ASP A 101 -7.03 -1.15 -16.72
N PRO A 102 -7.12 -0.64 -15.47
CA PRO A 102 -8.35 -0.69 -14.69
C PRO A 102 -9.54 0.01 -15.35
N LYS A 103 -9.29 0.97 -16.25
CA LYS A 103 -10.35 1.64 -17.03
C LYS A 103 -11.08 0.70 -17.99
N LYS A 104 -10.49 -0.46 -18.31
CA LYS A 104 -11.07 -1.46 -19.19
C LYS A 104 -11.98 -2.47 -18.47
N ILE A 105 -12.03 -2.39 -17.14
CA ILE A 105 -12.79 -3.31 -16.30
C ILE A 105 -13.58 -2.51 -15.27
N ASN A 106 -14.79 -2.98 -14.98
CA ASN A 106 -15.68 -2.30 -14.04
C ASN A 106 -15.46 -2.85 -12.61
N LEU A 107 -14.33 -2.48 -11.98
CA LEU A 107 -13.99 -2.84 -10.61
C LEU A 107 -13.92 -1.59 -9.71
N ASP A 108 -14.45 -1.71 -8.51
CA ASP A 108 -14.33 -0.67 -7.48
C ASP A 108 -12.97 -0.78 -6.77
N LEU A 109 -12.04 0.08 -7.15
CA LEU A 109 -10.69 0.16 -6.57
C LEU A 109 -10.59 1.21 -5.45
N LYS A 110 -11.72 1.73 -4.97
CA LYS A 110 -11.73 2.76 -3.92
C LYS A 110 -10.97 2.29 -2.67
N GLY A 111 -9.97 3.08 -2.27
CA GLY A 111 -9.13 2.79 -1.12
C GLY A 111 -8.05 1.73 -1.37
N MET A 112 -7.82 1.33 -2.62
CA MET A 112 -6.69 0.51 -3.03
C MET A 112 -5.79 1.29 -3.97
N LYS A 113 -4.49 1.07 -3.90
CA LYS A 113 -3.52 1.57 -4.89
C LYS A 113 -3.43 0.57 -6.04
N TYR A 114 -3.50 1.06 -7.26
CA TYR A 114 -3.21 0.27 -8.44
C TYR A 114 -1.89 0.75 -9.08
N ILE A 115 -1.05 -0.21 -9.48
CA ILE A 115 0.19 0.04 -10.23
C ILE A 115 0.22 -0.88 -11.44
N LYS A 116 0.29 -0.29 -12.63
CA LYS A 116 0.42 -1.05 -13.88
C LYS A 116 1.84 -1.60 -13.99
N CYS A 117 1.98 -2.93 -14.11
CA CYS A 117 3.28 -3.56 -14.23
C CYS A 117 3.20 -4.90 -14.98
N ASP A 118 4.10 -5.09 -15.93
CA ASP A 118 4.43 -6.41 -16.47
C ASP A 118 5.49 -7.04 -15.56
N ILE A 119 5.06 -7.99 -14.74
CA ILE A 119 5.91 -8.66 -13.75
C ILE A 119 6.90 -9.66 -14.37
N THR A 120 6.78 -9.98 -15.67
CA THR A 120 7.79 -10.79 -16.39
C THR A 120 9.10 -10.02 -16.63
N LYS A 121 9.10 -8.72 -16.37
CA LYS A 121 10.26 -7.84 -16.50
C LYS A 121 10.78 -7.44 -15.12
N GLU A 122 11.87 -8.03 -14.70
CA GLU A 122 12.44 -7.82 -13.35
C GLU A 122 12.66 -6.35 -13.01
N ASN A 123 13.15 -5.53 -13.96
CA ASN A 123 13.37 -4.10 -13.75
C ASN A 123 12.05 -3.34 -13.46
N ASN A 124 10.91 -3.79 -14.03
CA ASN A 124 9.62 -3.19 -13.73
C ASN A 124 9.18 -3.54 -12.31
N VAL A 125 9.37 -4.78 -11.91
CA VAL A 125 9.07 -5.26 -10.55
C VAL A 125 9.85 -4.46 -9.52
N ARG A 126 11.16 -4.26 -9.73
CA ARG A 126 11.99 -3.45 -8.84
C ARG A 126 11.44 -2.03 -8.68
N LYS A 127 11.14 -1.34 -9.79
CA LYS A 127 10.58 0.02 -9.75
C LYS A 127 9.25 0.10 -8.98
N VAL A 128 8.40 -0.92 -9.13
CA VAL A 128 7.14 -1.01 -8.38
C VAL A 128 7.40 -1.09 -6.89
N PHE A 129 8.34 -1.91 -6.45
CA PHE A 129 8.70 -2.01 -5.04
C PHE A 129 9.36 -0.75 -4.49
N ASP A 130 10.16 -0.04 -5.29
CA ASP A 130 10.71 1.27 -4.95
C ASP A 130 9.57 2.29 -4.73
N GLU A 131 8.55 2.31 -5.63
CA GLU A 131 7.36 3.16 -5.49
C GLU A 131 6.56 2.80 -4.23
N ILE A 132 6.32 1.52 -3.97
CA ILE A 132 5.59 1.05 -2.79
C ILE A 132 6.31 1.46 -1.50
N SER A 133 7.62 1.27 -1.43
CA SER A 133 8.43 1.66 -0.28
C SER A 133 8.41 3.16 -0.03
N THR A 134 8.39 3.97 -1.09
CA THR A 134 8.30 5.42 -0.98
C THR A 134 6.94 5.86 -0.44
N ILE A 135 5.85 5.20 -0.85
CA ILE A 135 4.48 5.57 -0.47
C ILE A 135 4.13 5.05 0.93
N TYR A 136 4.44 3.79 1.20
CA TYR A 136 3.96 3.06 2.39
C TYR A 136 5.05 2.81 3.43
N GLY A 137 6.31 3.03 3.09
CA GLY A 137 7.44 2.78 3.99
C GLY A 137 7.91 1.32 4.03
N GLY A 138 7.16 0.40 3.41
CA GLY A 138 7.52 -1.02 3.39
C GLY A 138 6.40 -1.92 2.85
N VAL A 139 6.60 -3.23 3.04
CA VAL A 139 5.66 -4.29 2.61
C VAL A 139 5.59 -5.36 3.69
N ASP A 140 4.38 -5.80 4.04
CA ASP A 140 4.18 -6.82 5.06
C ASP A 140 3.70 -8.15 4.47
N ILE A 141 2.90 -8.11 3.40
CA ILE A 141 2.25 -9.29 2.82
C ILE A 141 2.46 -9.29 1.31
N LEU A 142 2.98 -10.40 0.79
CA LEU A 142 3.14 -10.65 -0.64
C LEU A 142 2.18 -11.74 -1.11
N ILE A 143 1.30 -11.41 -2.05
CA ILE A 143 0.40 -12.37 -2.70
C ILE A 143 0.79 -12.49 -4.18
N SER A 144 1.55 -13.53 -4.48
CA SER A 144 1.98 -13.84 -5.85
C SER A 144 0.91 -14.69 -6.54
N ASN A 145 -0.08 -14.01 -7.13
CA ASN A 145 -1.30 -14.62 -7.67
C ASN A 145 -1.38 -14.57 -9.20
N ALA A 146 -0.67 -13.66 -9.86
CA ALA A 146 -0.70 -13.58 -11.33
C ALA A 146 -0.28 -14.91 -11.96
N GLY A 147 -1.02 -15.35 -12.96
CA GLY A 147 -0.74 -16.60 -13.64
C GLY A 147 -1.42 -16.66 -15.00
N PHE A 148 -0.95 -17.55 -15.83
CA PHE A 148 -1.48 -17.82 -17.17
C PHE A 148 -1.44 -19.31 -17.45
N ALA A 149 -2.54 -19.85 -17.96
CA ALA A 149 -2.62 -21.23 -18.44
C ALA A 149 -2.83 -21.25 -19.96
N THR A 150 -1.99 -22.00 -20.65
CA THR A 150 -2.22 -22.34 -22.05
C THR A 150 -3.05 -23.63 -22.10
N VAL A 151 -4.18 -23.58 -22.81
CA VAL A 151 -5.02 -24.76 -23.04
C VAL A 151 -4.75 -25.26 -24.46
N GLU A 152 -3.81 -26.21 -24.57
CA GLU A 152 -3.43 -26.82 -25.85
C GLU A 152 -2.95 -28.26 -25.60
N SER A 153 -3.03 -29.14 -26.60
CA SER A 153 -2.43 -30.46 -26.51
C SER A 153 -0.90 -30.36 -26.58
N LEU A 154 -0.19 -31.28 -25.95
CA LEU A 154 1.27 -31.25 -25.85
C LEU A 154 1.94 -31.16 -27.22
N GLU A 155 1.39 -31.88 -28.23
CA GLU A 155 1.93 -31.95 -29.60
C GLU A 155 1.78 -30.60 -30.35
N LYS A 156 0.82 -29.79 -29.96
CA LYS A 156 0.51 -28.49 -30.59
C LYS A 156 1.07 -27.32 -29.81
N LEU A 157 1.56 -27.54 -28.58
CA LEU A 157 2.10 -26.50 -27.73
C LEU A 157 3.37 -25.94 -28.37
N SER A 158 3.30 -24.69 -28.82
CA SER A 158 4.45 -24.01 -29.38
C SER A 158 5.48 -23.61 -28.29
N LYS A 159 6.78 -23.54 -28.67
CA LYS A 159 7.82 -23.09 -27.78
C LYS A 159 7.51 -21.71 -27.18
N GLN A 160 6.92 -20.80 -27.96
CA GLN A 160 6.57 -19.46 -27.50
C GLN A 160 5.49 -19.50 -26.39
N GLN A 161 4.48 -20.36 -26.51
CA GLN A 161 3.47 -20.54 -25.48
C GLN A 161 4.06 -21.15 -24.21
N PHE A 162 4.97 -22.10 -24.38
CA PHE A 162 5.69 -22.72 -23.28
C PHE A 162 6.56 -21.71 -22.54
N ASP A 163 7.41 -20.95 -23.25
CA ASP A 163 8.25 -19.92 -22.69
C ASP A 163 7.42 -18.87 -21.92
N LYS A 164 6.34 -18.38 -22.52
CA LYS A 164 5.43 -17.43 -21.88
C LYS A 164 4.83 -17.96 -20.58
N SER A 165 4.50 -19.25 -20.54
CA SER A 165 4.00 -19.90 -19.32
C SER A 165 5.05 -19.93 -18.23
N PHE A 166 6.30 -20.25 -18.55
CA PHE A 166 7.40 -20.22 -17.59
C PHE A 166 7.74 -18.79 -17.15
N ASP A 167 7.78 -17.85 -18.08
CA ASP A 167 8.07 -16.44 -17.77
C ASP A 167 7.09 -15.89 -16.73
N LEU A 168 5.79 -16.18 -16.87
CA LEU A 168 4.80 -15.65 -15.94
C LEU A 168 4.61 -16.52 -14.71
N ASN A 169 4.52 -17.86 -14.86
CA ASN A 169 4.17 -18.74 -13.74
C ASN A 169 5.37 -19.14 -12.86
N LEU A 170 6.60 -18.88 -13.31
CA LEU A 170 7.81 -19.22 -12.56
C LEU A 170 8.71 -17.98 -12.35
N PHE A 171 9.26 -17.41 -13.42
CA PHE A 171 10.26 -16.34 -13.30
C PHE A 171 9.67 -15.05 -12.73
N ALA A 172 8.45 -14.66 -13.13
CA ALA A 172 7.79 -13.48 -12.58
C ALA A 172 7.54 -13.61 -11.08
N HIS A 173 7.16 -14.79 -10.59
CA HIS A 173 7.00 -15.06 -9.16
C HIS A 173 8.34 -14.93 -8.41
N HIS A 174 9.42 -15.45 -9.01
CA HIS A 174 10.77 -15.30 -8.46
C HIS A 174 11.15 -13.83 -8.33
N TYR A 175 10.99 -13.02 -9.38
CA TYR A 175 11.29 -11.58 -9.34
C TYR A 175 10.47 -10.85 -8.29
N PHE A 176 9.18 -11.13 -8.23
CA PHE A 176 8.28 -10.51 -7.26
C PHE A 176 8.67 -10.82 -5.82
N VAL A 177 8.91 -12.08 -5.50
CA VAL A 177 9.31 -12.50 -4.15
C VAL A 177 10.72 -11.99 -3.81
N LYS A 178 11.67 -12.03 -4.74
CA LYS A 178 13.05 -11.54 -4.55
C LYS A 178 13.04 -10.09 -4.06
N HIS A 179 12.41 -9.18 -4.78
CA HIS A 179 12.40 -7.75 -4.44
C HIS A 179 11.53 -7.45 -3.22
N GLY A 180 10.41 -8.14 -3.03
CA GLY A 180 9.58 -7.98 -1.85
C GLY A 180 10.27 -8.42 -0.56
N VAL A 181 10.93 -9.58 -0.57
CA VAL A 181 11.69 -10.09 0.58
C VAL A 181 12.91 -9.21 0.91
N GLU A 182 13.55 -8.60 -0.10
CA GLU A 182 14.63 -7.64 0.13
C GLU A 182 14.16 -6.46 0.99
N ILE A 183 12.97 -5.91 0.69
CA ILE A 183 12.37 -4.85 1.50
C ILE A 183 12.02 -5.37 2.90
N MET A 184 11.33 -6.52 2.99
CA MET A 184 10.93 -7.11 4.28
C MET A 184 12.11 -7.37 5.21
N LYS A 185 13.28 -7.75 4.67
CA LYS A 185 14.52 -7.95 5.47
C LYS A 185 15.08 -6.65 6.02
N ASN A 186 14.88 -5.53 5.33
CA ASN A 186 15.35 -4.23 5.74
C ASN A 186 14.40 -3.51 6.70
N GLN A 187 13.18 -4.04 6.87
CA GLN A 187 12.19 -3.53 7.83
C GLN A 187 12.49 -4.05 9.23
N GLN A 188 12.14 -3.26 10.25
CA GLN A 188 12.19 -3.71 11.65
C GLN A 188 10.96 -4.52 12.04
N THR A 189 9.93 -4.58 11.19
CA THR A 189 8.72 -5.37 11.38
C THR A 189 8.83 -6.71 10.63
N ARG A 190 8.08 -7.72 11.08
CA ARG A 190 8.02 -9.01 10.38
C ARG A 190 7.06 -8.91 9.20
N GLY A 191 7.55 -9.21 7.98
CA GLY A 191 6.71 -9.43 6.81
C GLY A 191 6.21 -10.88 6.73
N VAL A 192 5.14 -11.12 5.95
CA VAL A 192 4.53 -12.43 5.69
C VAL A 192 4.39 -12.66 4.17
#